data_f60f26e369cbfc0bf1cb59a9fccddedf
#
_entry.id   f60f26e369cbfc0bf1cb59a9fccddedf
#
_cell.length_a   1.000
_cell.length_b   1.000
_cell.length_c   1.000
_cell.angle_alpha   90.00
_cell.angle_beta   90.00
_cell.angle_gamma   90.00
#
_symmetry.space_group_name_H-M   'P 1'
#
loop_
_entity.id
_entity.type
_entity.pdbx_description
1 polymer ?
#
loop_
_entity_poly.entity_id
_entity_poly.type
_entity_poly.pdbx_seq_one_letter_code
_entity_poly.pdbx_strand_id
1 'polypeptide(L)'
;MHRLRVGMAQINTTVGDFAGNTKKILAAVEQARALDTDIVAFPELAICGYPPEDLLLKPQFIRENHRALAKVAKGSSGITVVVGFVDTEKDIYNAAAVLHDSKLAGVYRKAYLPNYGVFDEDRYFRAGNTCPVYTITGVGIGVNICEDIWYEGGPATAQACAG
;
A
#
# COMPACT_ATOMS: atom_id res chain seq x y z
N MET A 1 14.05 -4.20 24.61
CA MET A 1 12.78 -4.50 23.94
C MET A 1 12.56 -3.36 22.95
N HIS A 2 12.62 -3.63 21.64
CA HIS A 2 12.33 -2.61 20.63
C HIS A 2 10.82 -2.33 20.64
N ARG A 3 10.44 -1.05 20.76
CA ARG A 3 9.06 -0.61 20.64
C ARG A 3 8.88 0.01 19.27
N LEU A 4 7.85 -0.39 18.55
CA LEU A 4 7.46 0.18 17.27
C LEU A 4 6.11 0.88 17.47
N ARG A 5 6.03 2.16 17.09
CA ARG A 5 4.78 2.91 17.10
C ARG A 5 4.19 2.91 15.69
N VAL A 6 3.03 2.27 15.55
CA VAL A 6 2.33 2.17 14.27
C VAL A 6 1.09 3.05 14.29
N GLY A 7 0.99 3.94 13.32
CA GLY A 7 -0.21 4.73 13.03
C GLY A 7 -1.05 4.06 11.95
N MET A 8 -2.36 3.93 12.18
CA MET A 8 -3.32 3.49 11.16
C MET A 8 -4.11 4.72 10.70
N ALA A 9 -3.84 5.18 9.48
CA ALA A 9 -4.50 6.35 8.92
C ALA A 9 -5.80 5.94 8.21
N GLN A 10 -6.91 5.96 8.95
CA GLN A 10 -8.24 5.73 8.39
C GLN A 10 -8.71 6.99 7.68
N ILE A 11 -8.55 7.03 6.35
CA ILE A 11 -8.93 8.16 5.49
C ILE A 11 -10.02 7.76 4.51
N ASN A 12 -10.90 8.68 4.16
CA ASN A 12 -11.91 8.48 3.13
C ASN A 12 -11.37 8.96 1.78
N THR A 13 -10.95 8.02 0.94
CA THR A 13 -10.45 8.28 -0.40
C THR A 13 -11.58 8.33 -1.43
N THR A 14 -11.36 9.06 -2.53
CA THR A 14 -12.30 9.15 -3.66
C THR A 14 -11.65 8.56 -4.90
N VAL A 15 -12.37 7.68 -5.59
CA VAL A 15 -11.86 7.04 -6.82
C VAL A 15 -11.53 8.09 -7.87
N GLY A 16 -10.30 8.06 -8.38
CA GLY A 16 -9.80 8.97 -9.41
C GLY A 16 -9.39 10.36 -8.91
N ASP A 17 -9.65 10.72 -7.66
CA ASP A 17 -9.20 12.00 -7.09
C ASP A 17 -7.77 11.90 -6.56
N PHE A 18 -6.80 11.76 -7.45
CA PHE A 18 -5.38 11.66 -7.09
C PHE A 18 -4.89 12.86 -6.27
N ALA A 19 -5.35 14.06 -6.58
CA ALA A 19 -4.94 15.28 -5.88
C ALA A 19 -5.49 15.33 -4.45
N GLY A 20 -6.79 15.08 -4.27
CA GLY A 20 -7.43 15.06 -2.96
C GLY A 20 -6.94 13.92 -2.09
N ASN A 21 -6.80 12.71 -2.64
CA ASN A 21 -6.26 11.56 -1.92
C ASN A 21 -4.82 11.79 -1.47
N THR A 22 -3.95 12.29 -2.36
CA THR A 22 -2.56 12.66 -2.01
C THR A 22 -2.52 13.68 -0.89
N LYS A 23 -3.37 14.71 -0.93
CA LYS A 23 -3.44 15.72 0.14
C LYS A 23 -3.83 15.11 1.49
N LYS A 24 -4.83 14.21 1.51
CA LYS A 24 -5.26 13.50 2.74
C LYS A 24 -4.14 12.62 3.28
N ILE A 25 -3.47 11.87 2.40
CA ILE A 25 -2.33 11.02 2.77
C ILE A 25 -1.22 11.84 3.40
N LEU A 26 -0.77 12.91 2.74
CA LEU A 26 0.31 13.76 3.25
C LEU A 26 -0.05 14.43 4.58
N ALA A 27 -1.30 14.87 4.75
CA ALA A 27 -1.75 15.42 6.03
C ALA A 27 -1.70 14.39 7.17
N ALA A 28 -2.07 13.13 6.89
CA ALA A 28 -1.98 12.05 7.87
C ALA A 28 -0.52 11.67 8.17
N VAL A 29 0.38 11.71 7.18
CA VAL A 29 1.82 11.51 7.39
C VAL A 29 2.40 12.58 8.33
N GLU A 30 2.03 13.85 8.15
CA GLU A 30 2.46 14.93 9.04
C GLU A 30 1.94 14.74 10.49
N GLN A 31 0.68 14.32 10.64
CA GLN A 31 0.11 14.00 11.96
C GLN A 31 0.85 12.83 12.62
N ALA A 32 1.11 11.76 11.86
CA ALA A 32 1.85 10.60 12.36
C ALA A 32 3.28 10.98 12.80
N ARG A 33 3.96 11.84 12.03
CA ARG A 33 5.28 12.37 12.39
C ARG A 33 5.24 13.18 13.67
N ALA A 34 4.25 14.05 13.85
CA ALA A 34 4.06 14.84 15.06
C ALA A 34 3.78 13.99 16.32
N LEU A 35 3.36 12.72 16.13
CA LEU A 35 3.12 11.74 17.19
C LEU A 35 4.31 10.78 17.38
N ASP A 36 5.47 11.07 16.82
CA ASP A 36 6.66 10.19 16.83
C ASP A 36 6.35 8.76 16.40
N THR A 37 5.57 8.62 15.33
CA THR A 37 5.18 7.34 14.75
C THR A 37 6.30 6.81 13.86
N ASP A 38 6.69 5.54 14.02
CA ASP A 38 7.72 4.89 13.19
C ASP A 38 7.18 4.51 11.82
N ILE A 39 5.93 4.00 11.79
CA ILE A 39 5.24 3.55 10.57
C ILE A 39 3.83 4.12 10.55
N VAL A 40 3.40 4.67 9.41
CA VAL A 40 2.00 4.98 9.14
C VAL A 40 1.49 4.16 7.96
N ALA A 41 0.38 3.44 8.18
CA ALA A 41 -0.26 2.60 7.18
C ALA A 41 -1.59 3.20 6.71
N PHE A 42 -1.85 3.09 5.42
CA PHE A 42 -3.03 3.60 4.73
C PHE A 42 -3.89 2.46 4.16
N PRO A 43 -5.18 2.72 3.84
CA PRO A 43 -6.05 1.74 3.22
C PRO A 43 -5.53 1.22 1.87
N GLU A 44 -6.07 0.06 1.47
CA GLU A 44 -5.90 -0.54 0.15
C GLU A 44 -6.24 0.47 -0.94
N LEU A 45 -5.39 0.54 -1.99
CA LEU A 45 -5.52 1.46 -3.13
C LEU A 45 -5.77 2.93 -2.76
N ALA A 46 -5.25 3.39 -1.60
CA ALA A 46 -5.52 4.73 -1.07
C ALA A 46 -5.11 5.86 -2.05
N ILE A 47 -4.13 5.64 -2.91
CA ILE A 47 -3.68 6.63 -3.91
C ILE A 47 -4.79 6.90 -4.93
N CYS A 48 -5.42 5.87 -5.49
CA CYS A 48 -6.42 6.02 -6.54
C CYS A 48 -7.87 5.90 -6.05
N GLY A 49 -8.09 5.41 -4.82
CA GLY A 49 -9.40 5.03 -4.29
C GLY A 49 -9.82 3.63 -4.73
N TYR A 50 -10.69 2.98 -3.95
CA TYR A 50 -11.19 1.62 -4.18
C TYR A 50 -12.72 1.62 -4.34
N PRO A 51 -13.30 0.86 -5.31
CA PRO A 51 -12.64 0.12 -6.39
C PRO A 51 -12.45 1.00 -7.66
N PRO A 52 -11.27 0.94 -8.30
CA PRO A 52 -11.00 1.74 -9.51
C PRO A 52 -11.61 1.17 -10.79
N GLU A 53 -11.91 -0.13 -10.83
CA GLU A 53 -12.57 -0.84 -11.95
C GLU A 53 -11.97 -0.53 -13.33
N ASP A 54 -12.79 -0.26 -14.35
CA ASP A 54 -12.38 0.01 -15.75
C ASP A 54 -11.43 1.23 -15.91
N LEU A 55 -11.26 2.05 -14.86
CA LEU A 55 -10.28 3.12 -14.88
C LEU A 55 -8.85 2.59 -15.00
N LEU A 56 -8.60 1.37 -14.50
CA LEU A 56 -7.31 0.67 -14.61
C LEU A 56 -6.89 0.41 -16.05
N LEU A 57 -7.83 0.33 -16.98
CA LEU A 57 -7.56 0.14 -18.40
C LEU A 57 -7.13 1.43 -19.11
N LYS A 58 -7.13 2.57 -18.41
CA LYS A 58 -6.76 3.87 -18.96
C LYS A 58 -5.30 4.20 -18.64
N PRO A 59 -4.41 4.28 -19.64
CA PRO A 59 -2.97 4.57 -19.38
C PRO A 59 -2.73 5.89 -18.63
N GLN A 60 -3.61 6.87 -18.79
CA GLN A 60 -3.51 8.12 -18.06
C GLN A 60 -3.75 7.91 -16.56
N PHE A 61 -4.73 7.10 -16.16
CA PHE A 61 -5.03 6.79 -14.77
C PHE A 61 -3.82 6.15 -14.08
N ILE A 62 -3.18 5.19 -14.75
CA ILE A 62 -1.96 4.53 -14.26
C ILE A 62 -0.81 5.54 -14.09
N ARG A 63 -0.59 6.43 -15.08
CA ARG A 63 0.45 7.47 -14.96
C ARG A 63 0.20 8.43 -13.80
N GLU A 64 -1.05 8.85 -13.59
CA GLU A 64 -1.39 9.74 -12.47
C GLU A 64 -1.23 9.03 -11.12
N ASN A 65 -1.57 7.74 -11.02
CA ASN A 65 -1.33 6.93 -9.83
C ASN A 65 0.17 6.92 -9.46
N HIS A 66 1.07 6.64 -10.40
CA HIS A 66 2.52 6.67 -10.14
C HIS A 66 3.04 8.07 -9.81
N ARG A 67 2.53 9.12 -10.46
CA ARG A 67 2.87 10.52 -10.12
C ARG A 67 2.44 10.89 -8.69
N ALA A 68 1.26 10.44 -8.28
CA ALA A 68 0.76 10.64 -6.93
C ALA A 68 1.62 9.89 -5.90
N LEU A 69 1.97 8.63 -6.16
CA LEU A 69 2.89 7.86 -5.31
C LEU A 69 4.24 8.57 -5.15
N ALA A 70 4.80 9.09 -6.24
CA ALA A 70 6.07 9.84 -6.18
C ALA A 70 5.99 11.11 -5.32
N LYS A 71 4.82 11.78 -5.27
CA LYS A 71 4.59 12.93 -4.37
C LYS A 71 4.51 12.47 -2.90
N VAL A 72 3.82 11.36 -2.63
CA VAL A 72 3.74 10.78 -1.27
C VAL A 72 5.14 10.36 -0.80
N ALA A 73 5.92 9.72 -1.68
CA ALA A 73 7.30 9.33 -1.36
C ALA A 73 8.14 10.52 -0.91
N LYS A 74 8.07 11.67 -1.60
CA LYS A 74 8.77 12.90 -1.19
C LYS A 74 8.37 13.39 0.19
N GLY A 75 7.15 13.11 0.62
CA GLY A 75 6.64 13.46 1.96
C GLY A 75 7.02 12.47 3.06
N SER A 76 7.68 11.34 2.77
CA SER A 76 8.00 10.29 3.76
C SER A 76 9.36 10.46 4.47
N SER A 77 9.93 11.68 4.48
CA SER A 77 11.19 11.94 5.20
C SER A 77 11.02 11.69 6.70
N GLY A 78 11.92 10.90 7.29
CA GLY A 78 11.97 10.60 8.72
C GLY A 78 10.82 9.71 9.24
N ILE A 79 10.05 9.08 8.37
CA ILE A 79 8.97 8.15 8.75
C ILE A 79 8.81 7.07 7.68
N THR A 80 8.39 5.88 8.07
CA THR A 80 7.99 4.84 7.11
C THR A 80 6.50 4.97 6.78
N VAL A 81 6.18 4.97 5.50
CA VAL A 81 4.80 5.05 5.00
C VAL A 81 4.47 3.78 4.21
N VAL A 82 3.40 3.09 4.59
CA VAL A 82 2.84 1.96 3.83
C VAL A 82 1.54 2.42 3.20
N VAL A 83 1.49 2.49 1.86
CA VAL A 83 0.34 3.06 1.15
C VAL A 83 -0.09 2.20 -0.02
N GLY A 84 -1.40 1.93 -0.11
CA GLY A 84 -2.01 1.18 -1.21
C GLY A 84 -2.01 1.98 -2.52
N PHE A 85 -1.56 1.36 -3.60
CA PHE A 85 -1.47 1.94 -4.94
C PHE A 85 -1.61 0.87 -6.03
N VAL A 86 -1.72 1.30 -7.26
CA VAL A 86 -1.67 0.40 -8.43
C VAL A 86 -0.22 0.32 -8.92
N ASP A 87 0.38 -0.88 -8.82
CA ASP A 87 1.69 -1.13 -9.40
C ASP A 87 1.59 -1.71 -10.81
N THR A 88 2.60 -1.44 -11.64
CA THR A 88 2.66 -1.94 -13.02
C THR A 88 4.08 -2.34 -13.40
N GLU A 89 4.21 -3.50 -13.98
CA GLU A 89 5.42 -3.97 -14.62
C GLU A 89 5.08 -4.55 -16.00
N LYS A 90 4.76 -5.84 -16.07
CA LYS A 90 4.18 -6.50 -17.26
C LYS A 90 2.65 -6.51 -17.20
N ASP A 91 2.13 -6.59 -15.98
CA ASP A 91 0.71 -6.63 -15.64
C ASP A 91 0.37 -5.50 -14.67
N ILE A 92 -0.90 -5.40 -14.29
CA ILE A 92 -1.42 -4.46 -13.30
C ILE A 92 -1.59 -5.21 -11.97
N TYR A 93 -1.14 -4.61 -10.86
CA TYR A 93 -1.18 -5.22 -9.54
C TYR A 93 -1.84 -4.28 -8.53
N ASN A 94 -2.69 -4.83 -7.67
CA ASN A 94 -3.07 -4.21 -6.41
C ASN A 94 -1.89 -4.35 -5.46
N ALA A 95 -1.33 -3.24 -4.99
CA ALA A 95 -0.05 -3.25 -4.29
C ALA A 95 0.01 -2.27 -3.13
N ALA A 96 0.93 -2.52 -2.22
CA ALA A 96 1.35 -1.60 -1.17
C ALA A 96 2.80 -1.18 -1.39
N ALA A 97 3.03 0.13 -1.44
CA ALA A 97 4.35 0.73 -1.45
C ALA A 97 4.83 0.94 -0.02
N VAL A 98 6.05 0.51 0.27
CA VAL A 98 6.78 0.86 1.49
C VAL A 98 7.73 1.99 1.13
N LEU A 99 7.44 3.17 1.67
CA LEU A 99 8.20 4.40 1.43
C LEU A 99 8.98 4.75 2.71
N HIS A 100 10.23 5.14 2.56
CA HIS A 100 11.07 5.57 3.68
C HIS A 100 12.07 6.60 3.18
N ASP A 101 12.28 7.67 3.96
CA ASP A 101 13.22 8.75 3.64
C ASP A 101 13.13 9.23 2.19
N SER A 102 11.90 9.57 1.76
CA SER A 102 11.59 10.09 0.43
C SER A 102 11.86 9.12 -0.73
N LYS A 103 12.01 7.82 -0.46
CA LYS A 103 12.30 6.77 -1.44
C LYS A 103 11.29 5.63 -1.37
N LEU A 104 11.09 4.96 -2.49
CA LEU A 104 10.42 3.67 -2.54
C LEU A 104 11.41 2.60 -2.05
N ALA A 105 11.18 2.08 -0.85
CA ALA A 105 12.01 1.05 -0.22
C ALA A 105 11.61 -0.36 -0.67
N GLY A 106 10.31 -0.57 -1.00
CA GLY A 106 9.83 -1.84 -1.49
C GLY A 106 8.38 -1.79 -1.92
N VAL A 107 7.96 -2.86 -2.60
CA VAL A 107 6.57 -3.06 -3.04
C VAL A 107 6.13 -4.47 -2.64
N TYR A 108 4.95 -4.56 -2.06
CA TYR A 108 4.22 -5.80 -1.89
C TYR A 108 3.05 -5.82 -2.87
N ARG A 109 2.88 -6.91 -3.63
CA ARG A 109 1.75 -7.13 -4.54
C ARG A 109 0.79 -8.12 -3.93
N LYS A 110 -0.49 -7.79 -3.85
CA LYS A 110 -1.55 -8.62 -3.29
C LYS A 110 -1.54 -10.01 -3.93
N ALA A 111 -1.51 -11.06 -3.10
CA ALA A 111 -1.41 -12.43 -3.57
C ALA A 111 -2.78 -13.07 -3.81
N TYR A 112 -3.77 -12.78 -2.97
CA TYR A 112 -5.12 -13.29 -3.11
C TYR A 112 -6.07 -12.20 -3.59
N LEU A 113 -6.68 -12.43 -4.74
CA LEU A 113 -7.60 -11.50 -5.40
C LEU A 113 -9.03 -11.98 -5.18
N PRO A 114 -9.86 -11.28 -4.37
CA PRO A 114 -11.24 -11.69 -4.17
C PRO A 114 -12.05 -11.56 -5.46
N ASN A 115 -12.81 -12.59 -5.78
CA ASN A 115 -13.66 -12.65 -6.98
C ASN A 115 -15.03 -13.23 -6.62
N TYR A 116 -15.65 -12.66 -5.60
CA TYR A 116 -16.95 -13.06 -5.07
C TYR A 116 -17.72 -11.85 -4.51
N GLY A 117 -19.05 -11.96 -4.48
CA GLY A 117 -19.92 -10.88 -4.00
C GLY A 117 -19.79 -9.63 -4.88
N VAL A 118 -19.27 -8.56 -4.29
CA VAL A 118 -19.04 -7.27 -4.98
C VAL A 118 -17.61 -7.13 -5.52
N PHE A 119 -16.77 -8.14 -5.30
CA PHE A 119 -15.38 -8.11 -5.70
C PHE A 119 -15.17 -8.80 -7.05
N ASP A 120 -14.39 -8.18 -7.92
CA ASP A 120 -14.03 -8.69 -9.27
C ASP A 120 -12.56 -8.29 -9.56
N GLU A 121 -11.66 -8.62 -8.63
CA GLU A 121 -10.26 -8.19 -8.74
C GLU A 121 -9.47 -8.97 -9.78
N ASP A 122 -9.76 -10.27 -9.99
CA ASP A 122 -9.12 -11.11 -11.00
C ASP A 122 -9.30 -10.57 -12.43
N ARG A 123 -10.34 -9.79 -12.66
CA ARG A 123 -10.61 -9.15 -13.95
C ARG A 123 -9.52 -8.13 -14.32
N TYR A 124 -8.97 -7.46 -13.33
CA TYR A 124 -8.09 -6.30 -13.54
C TYR A 124 -6.67 -6.54 -13.09
N PHE A 125 -6.48 -7.26 -12.00
CA PHE A 125 -5.20 -7.42 -11.36
C PHE A 125 -4.60 -8.79 -11.58
N ARG A 126 -3.28 -8.85 -11.58
CA ARG A 126 -2.54 -10.10 -11.49
C ARG A 126 -2.13 -10.34 -10.03
N ALA A 127 -2.19 -11.59 -9.58
CA ALA A 127 -1.73 -12.00 -8.25
C ALA A 127 -0.21 -11.80 -8.11
N GLY A 128 0.21 -11.27 -6.96
CA GLY A 128 1.60 -11.24 -6.55
C GLY A 128 2.12 -12.62 -6.16
N ASN A 129 3.44 -12.79 -6.21
CA ASN A 129 4.09 -14.08 -5.94
C ASN A 129 5.26 -13.97 -4.96
N THR A 130 5.41 -12.85 -4.26
CA THR A 130 6.48 -12.62 -3.29
C THR A 130 5.90 -12.15 -1.96
N CYS A 131 6.52 -12.58 -0.85
CA CYS A 131 6.10 -12.24 0.50
C CYS A 131 7.27 -11.57 1.26
N PRO A 132 7.66 -10.34 0.89
CA PRO A 132 8.81 -9.67 1.50
C PRO A 132 8.56 -9.37 2.98
N VAL A 133 9.62 -9.44 3.78
CA VAL A 133 9.68 -8.91 5.15
C VAL A 133 10.61 -7.71 5.15
N TYR A 134 10.13 -6.60 5.68
CA TYR A 134 10.88 -5.34 5.78
C TYR A 134 11.41 -5.16 7.20
N THR A 135 12.69 -4.87 7.36
CA THR A 135 13.25 -4.55 8.68
C THR A 135 13.15 -3.04 8.93
N ILE A 136 12.34 -2.65 9.90
CA ILE A 136 12.12 -1.25 10.29
C ILE A 136 12.50 -1.11 11.77
N THR A 137 13.47 -0.26 12.06
CA THR A 137 14.02 -0.07 13.43
C THR A 137 14.39 -1.39 14.15
N GLY A 138 14.85 -2.39 13.38
CA GLY A 138 15.23 -3.71 13.91
C GLY A 138 14.05 -4.67 14.18
N VAL A 139 12.86 -4.33 13.68
CA VAL A 139 11.65 -5.20 13.74
C VAL A 139 11.28 -5.67 12.36
N GLY A 140 11.02 -6.97 12.19
CA GLY A 140 10.49 -7.55 10.94
C GLY A 140 9.03 -7.18 10.74
N ILE A 141 8.69 -6.64 9.58
CA ILE A 141 7.33 -6.21 9.22
C ILE A 141 6.90 -6.91 7.95
N GLY A 142 5.84 -7.70 8.02
CA GLY A 142 5.11 -8.24 6.87
C GLY A 142 3.96 -7.30 6.48
N VAL A 143 3.78 -7.07 5.18
CA VAL A 143 2.65 -6.30 4.64
C VAL A 143 1.70 -7.25 3.94
N ASN A 144 0.41 -7.17 4.28
CA ASN A 144 -0.67 -7.94 3.67
C ASN A 144 -1.80 -6.99 3.27
N ILE A 145 -2.53 -7.32 2.21
CA ILE A 145 -3.64 -6.52 1.70
C ILE A 145 -4.92 -7.34 1.78
N CYS A 146 -5.85 -6.89 2.65
CA CYS A 146 -7.23 -7.39 2.75
C CYS A 146 -7.32 -8.94 2.73
N GLU A 147 -7.65 -9.53 1.59
CA GLU A 147 -7.87 -10.97 1.37
C GLU A 147 -6.68 -11.86 1.79
N ASP A 148 -5.47 -11.31 1.74
CA ASP A 148 -4.23 -12.07 2.01
C ASP A 148 -4.19 -12.68 3.41
N ILE A 149 -4.90 -12.11 4.39
CA ILE A 149 -4.83 -12.56 5.77
C ILE A 149 -5.89 -13.65 6.12
N TRP A 150 -6.84 -13.92 5.22
CA TRP A 150 -7.95 -14.83 5.48
C TRP A 150 -7.63 -16.31 5.24
N TYR A 151 -6.51 -16.62 4.58
CA TYR A 151 -6.15 -17.99 4.22
C TYR A 151 -4.97 -18.52 5.03
N GLU A 152 -5.13 -19.73 5.57
CA GLU A 152 -4.03 -20.49 6.16
C GLU A 152 -2.96 -20.79 5.09
N GLY A 153 -1.68 -20.65 5.45
CA GLY A 153 -0.58 -20.84 4.50
C GLY A 153 -0.38 -19.71 3.50
N GLY A 154 -1.12 -18.58 3.66
CA GLY A 154 -1.00 -17.40 2.82
C GLY A 154 0.26 -16.56 3.10
N PRO A 155 0.32 -15.35 2.51
CA PRO A 155 1.47 -14.45 2.65
C PRO A 155 1.88 -14.17 4.10
N ALA A 156 0.91 -14.01 5.02
CA ALA A 156 1.18 -13.77 6.43
C ALA A 156 1.97 -14.92 7.08
N THR A 157 1.61 -16.18 6.76
CA THR A 157 2.34 -17.36 7.25
C THR A 157 3.75 -17.41 6.67
N ALA A 158 3.91 -17.18 5.38
CA ALA A 158 5.22 -17.16 4.72
C ALA A 158 6.14 -16.08 5.32
N GLN A 159 5.61 -14.89 5.58
CA GLN A 159 6.34 -13.78 6.22
C GLN A 159 6.73 -14.11 7.66
N ALA A 160 5.82 -14.70 8.45
CA ALA A 160 6.10 -15.12 9.82
C ALA A 160 7.19 -16.20 9.89
N CYS A 161 7.25 -17.11 8.91
CA CYS A 161 8.32 -18.12 8.81
C CYS A 161 9.67 -17.53 8.37
N ALA A 162 9.65 -16.40 7.70
CA ALA A 162 10.87 -15.72 7.23
C ALA A 162 11.52 -14.82 8.30
N GLY A 163 10.87 -14.59 9.44
CA GLY A 163 11.32 -13.74 10.57
C GLY A 163 10.47 -12.51 10.75
#